data_395c1b6c90cf77307b82525dc19e2a5f
#
_entry.id   395c1b6c90cf77307b82525dc19e2a5f
#
_cell.length_a   1.000
_cell.length_b   1.000
_cell.length_c   1.000
_cell.angle_alpha   90.00
_cell.angle_beta   90.00
_cell.angle_gamma   90.00
#
_symmetry.space_group_name_H-M   'P 1'
#
loop_
_entity.id
_entity.type
_entity.pdbx_description
1 polymer ?
#
loop_
_entity_poly.entity_id
_entity_poly.type
_entity_poly.pdbx_seq_one_letter_code
_entity_poly.pdbx_strand_id
1 'polypeptide(L)'
;MDAVAIGDIHGRADLLERLLEYIYVHLPRSRIVFLGDIIDRGPDSRQAMNLVEHELRRQPTSVLIQGNHEELLLRFLDNGPAYSRGWRYNGGDATVASYGLQGYEYEDDEGYGHFTDELATRFIEEHPTHVAILRKALPCLQTEDHFFVHAGIVPGVSLDEQDPYIMRWKSRPLVSHTGHLPKIVVHGHHITESHRPEVFKSRVGLDTGAYYSNKLTAMLVPDTGAAPIFLVSSGAKDEVYAVKEVQPRVLSDKHLVAV
;
A
#
# COMPACT_ATOMS: atom_id res chain seq x y z
N MET A 1 17.10 -12.05 -7.67
CA MET A 1 17.23 -11.04 -6.58
C MET A 1 15.99 -11.13 -5.74
N ASP A 2 16.17 -11.31 -4.44
CA ASP A 2 15.09 -11.37 -3.47
C ASP A 2 14.19 -10.13 -3.55
N ALA A 3 12.90 -10.29 -3.31
CA ALA A 3 11.94 -9.19 -3.23
C ALA A 3 11.29 -9.15 -1.85
N VAL A 4 11.13 -7.96 -1.29
CA VAL A 4 10.37 -7.72 -0.06
C VAL A 4 9.13 -6.92 -0.42
N ALA A 5 7.95 -7.56 -0.41
CA ALA A 5 6.67 -6.88 -0.59
C ALA A 5 6.21 -6.29 0.75
N ILE A 6 5.81 -5.02 0.77
CA ILE A 6 5.31 -4.32 1.96
C ILE A 6 3.84 -3.96 1.72
N GLY A 7 2.97 -4.32 2.66
CA GLY A 7 1.54 -4.00 2.63
C GLY A 7 1.25 -2.52 2.90
N ASP A 8 -0.03 -2.19 3.03
CA ASP A 8 -0.55 -0.83 3.17
C ASP A 8 0.04 -0.11 4.39
N ILE A 9 0.60 1.07 4.16
CA ILE A 9 1.36 1.84 5.17
C ILE A 9 0.46 2.88 5.83
N HIS A 10 -0.34 3.59 5.03
CA HIS A 10 -1.26 4.61 5.51
C HIS A 10 -0.63 5.56 6.54
N GLY A 11 0.40 6.32 6.13
CA GLY A 11 1.05 7.32 6.97
C GLY A 11 1.70 6.79 8.25
N ARG A 12 1.90 5.48 8.40
CA ARG A 12 2.63 4.87 9.52
C ARG A 12 4.14 4.84 9.22
N ALA A 13 4.70 6.03 9.06
CA ALA A 13 6.12 6.23 8.84
C ALA A 13 6.99 5.59 9.93
N ASP A 14 6.52 5.62 11.16
CA ASP A 14 7.15 5.00 12.33
C ASP A 14 7.37 3.49 12.15
N LEU A 15 6.35 2.77 11.68
CA LEU A 15 6.42 1.33 11.43
C LEU A 15 7.27 1.03 10.19
N LEU A 16 7.14 1.85 9.14
CA LEU A 16 7.92 1.70 7.91
C LEU A 16 9.41 1.90 8.16
N GLU A 17 9.79 2.93 8.91
CA GLU A 17 11.19 3.22 9.23
C GLU A 17 11.85 2.02 9.90
N ARG A 18 11.22 1.44 10.93
CA ARG A 18 11.74 0.26 11.63
C ARG A 18 11.85 -0.96 10.74
N LEU A 19 10.86 -1.15 9.86
CA LEU A 19 10.88 -2.25 8.91
C LEU A 19 12.01 -2.10 7.90
N LEU A 20 12.22 -0.88 7.37
CA LEU A 20 13.30 -0.59 6.43
C LEU A 20 14.69 -0.72 7.09
N GLU A 21 14.87 -0.22 8.32
CA GLU A 21 16.10 -0.43 9.09
C GLU A 21 16.45 -1.92 9.21
N TYR A 22 15.47 -2.75 9.56
CA TYR A 22 15.65 -4.20 9.63
C TYR A 22 16.05 -4.79 8.27
N ILE A 23 15.34 -4.41 7.19
CA ILE A 23 15.61 -4.89 5.83
C ILE A 23 17.02 -4.48 5.39
N TYR A 24 17.45 -3.24 5.64
CA TYR A 24 18.77 -2.76 5.24
C TYR A 24 19.92 -3.51 5.91
N VAL A 25 19.71 -3.93 7.16
CA VAL A 25 20.72 -4.70 7.92
C VAL A 25 20.75 -6.16 7.50
N HIS A 26 19.58 -6.81 7.40
CA HIS A 26 19.49 -8.26 7.23
C HIS A 26 19.30 -8.72 5.77
N LEU A 27 18.76 -7.84 4.91
CA LEU A 27 18.40 -8.13 3.53
C LEU A 27 18.90 -7.01 2.57
N PRO A 28 20.17 -6.58 2.66
CA PRO A 28 20.66 -5.34 2.02
C PRO A 28 20.61 -5.35 0.48
N ARG A 29 20.49 -6.53 -0.13
CA ARG A 29 20.44 -6.69 -1.60
C ARG A 29 19.04 -6.90 -2.15
N SER A 30 18.02 -7.00 -1.30
CA SER A 30 16.64 -7.17 -1.74
C SER A 30 16.11 -5.89 -2.36
N ARG A 31 15.27 -6.02 -3.38
CA ARG A 31 14.41 -4.94 -3.84
C ARG A 31 13.16 -4.88 -2.98
N ILE A 32 12.58 -3.70 -2.86
CA ILE A 32 11.31 -3.51 -2.16
C ILE A 32 10.18 -3.29 -3.18
N VAL A 33 9.05 -3.92 -2.95
CA VAL A 33 7.80 -3.75 -3.68
C VAL A 33 6.78 -3.19 -2.69
N PHE A 34 6.58 -1.86 -2.71
CA PHE A 34 5.49 -1.23 -1.96
C PHE A 34 4.18 -1.52 -2.67
N LEU A 35 3.21 -2.12 -1.98
CA LEU A 35 1.94 -2.53 -2.58
C LEU A 35 0.92 -1.40 -2.73
N GLY A 36 1.29 -0.17 -2.43
CA GLY A 36 0.41 1.01 -2.49
C GLY A 36 -0.13 1.42 -1.13
N ASP A 37 -1.02 2.41 -1.15
CA ASP A 37 -1.63 3.02 0.04
C ASP A 37 -0.60 3.46 1.08
N ILE A 38 0.34 4.29 0.61
CA ILE A 38 1.41 4.89 1.43
C ILE A 38 0.84 5.99 2.31
N ILE A 39 -0.12 6.76 1.77
CA ILE A 39 -0.68 7.98 2.34
C ILE A 39 -2.05 7.72 3.00
N ASP A 40 -2.58 8.78 3.64
CA ASP A 40 -3.90 8.88 4.25
C ASP A 40 -4.08 8.10 5.56
N ARG A 41 -5.10 8.46 6.33
CA ARG A 41 -5.54 7.84 7.59
C ARG A 41 -4.56 7.99 8.75
N GLY A 42 -3.32 7.58 8.58
CA GLY A 42 -2.29 7.63 9.62
C GLY A 42 -1.61 9.01 9.75
N PRO A 43 -0.78 9.17 10.78
CA PRO A 43 -0.36 10.50 11.23
C PRO A 43 0.70 11.17 10.36
N ASP A 44 1.50 10.42 9.57
CA ASP A 44 2.65 11.01 8.89
C ASP A 44 2.88 10.45 7.49
N SER A 45 1.95 10.80 6.58
CA SER A 45 2.03 10.46 5.15
C SER A 45 3.27 11.09 4.49
N ARG A 46 3.65 12.32 4.90
CA ARG A 46 4.83 13.00 4.34
C ARG A 46 6.11 12.21 4.63
N GLN A 47 6.32 11.80 5.87
CA GLN A 47 7.52 11.03 6.23
C GLN A 47 7.48 9.62 5.61
N ALA A 48 6.32 8.99 5.51
CA ALA A 48 6.19 7.72 4.79
C ALA A 48 6.62 7.86 3.32
N MET A 49 6.21 8.93 2.65
CA MET A 49 6.64 9.23 1.27
C MET A 49 8.14 9.55 1.19
N ASN A 50 8.74 10.26 2.16
CA ASN A 50 10.19 10.47 2.22
C ASN A 50 10.97 9.14 2.30
N LEU A 51 10.48 8.19 3.08
CA LEU A 51 11.10 6.87 3.23
C LEU A 51 10.99 6.06 1.93
N VAL A 52 9.84 6.10 1.26
CA VAL A 52 9.64 5.49 -0.07
C VAL A 52 10.57 6.14 -1.09
N GLU A 53 10.64 7.47 -1.16
CA GLU A 53 11.58 8.20 -2.05
C GLU A 53 13.03 7.78 -1.80
N HIS A 54 13.45 7.73 -0.53
CA HIS A 54 14.78 7.29 -0.16
C HIS A 54 15.08 5.89 -0.70
N GLU A 55 14.16 4.94 -0.49
CA GLU A 55 14.35 3.56 -0.96
C GLU A 55 14.42 3.47 -2.49
N LEU A 56 13.53 4.15 -3.20
CA LEU A 56 13.53 4.14 -4.67
C LEU A 56 14.82 4.75 -5.27
N ARG A 57 15.45 5.68 -4.55
CA ARG A 57 16.78 6.20 -4.93
C ARG A 57 17.92 5.25 -4.56
N ARG A 58 17.85 4.63 -3.38
CA ARG A 58 18.85 3.68 -2.88
C ARG A 58 18.94 2.42 -3.74
N GLN A 59 17.77 1.88 -4.12
CA GLN A 59 17.64 0.63 -4.88
C GLN A 59 16.73 0.84 -6.09
N PRO A 60 17.33 1.13 -7.29
CA PRO A 60 16.54 1.44 -8.48
C PRO A 60 15.64 0.33 -9.01
N THR A 61 15.78 -0.90 -8.51
CA THR A 61 14.88 -2.02 -8.82
C THR A 61 13.69 -2.12 -7.87
N SER A 62 13.68 -1.34 -6.78
CA SER A 62 12.52 -1.18 -5.91
C SER A 62 11.42 -0.40 -6.65
N VAL A 63 10.17 -0.72 -6.36
CA VAL A 63 9.01 -0.14 -7.06
C VAL A 63 7.89 0.21 -6.08
N LEU A 64 7.11 1.22 -6.47
CA LEU A 64 5.81 1.52 -5.88
C LEU A 64 4.71 1.05 -6.83
N ILE A 65 3.79 0.24 -6.32
CA ILE A 65 2.53 -0.09 -6.97
C ILE A 65 1.51 0.95 -6.53
N GLN A 66 0.71 1.47 -7.47
CA GLN A 66 -0.28 2.49 -7.19
C GLN A 66 -1.48 1.89 -6.45
N GLY A 67 -1.77 2.39 -5.25
CA GLY A 67 -3.00 2.12 -4.52
C GLY A 67 -4.13 3.08 -4.90
N ASN A 68 -5.31 2.83 -4.37
CA ASN A 68 -6.47 3.69 -4.60
C ASN A 68 -6.34 5.05 -3.87
N HIS A 69 -5.61 5.12 -2.76
CA HIS A 69 -5.37 6.37 -2.05
C HIS A 69 -4.45 7.31 -2.85
N GLU A 70 -3.40 6.79 -3.49
CA GLU A 70 -2.58 7.57 -4.40
C GLU A 70 -3.38 8.06 -5.60
N GLU A 71 -4.28 7.23 -6.16
CA GLU A 71 -5.17 7.65 -7.24
C GLU A 71 -6.12 8.77 -6.82
N LEU A 72 -6.70 8.72 -5.63
CA LEU A 72 -7.59 9.77 -5.11
C LEU A 72 -6.87 11.11 -5.01
N LEU A 73 -5.65 11.13 -4.43
CA LEU A 73 -4.83 12.33 -4.37
C LEU A 73 -4.52 12.86 -5.78
N LEU A 74 -4.02 12.01 -6.68
CA LEU A 74 -3.68 12.44 -8.05
C LEU A 74 -4.90 12.97 -8.81
N ARG A 75 -6.07 12.35 -8.65
CA ARG A 75 -7.31 12.86 -9.25
C ARG A 75 -7.67 14.26 -8.73
N PHE A 76 -7.49 14.51 -7.44
CA PHE A 76 -7.68 15.85 -6.88
C PHE A 76 -6.65 16.84 -7.44
N LEU A 77 -5.36 16.50 -7.46
CA LEU A 77 -4.31 17.37 -7.97
C LEU A 77 -4.48 17.73 -9.44
N ASP A 78 -5.01 16.80 -10.25
CA ASP A 78 -5.16 16.98 -11.70
C ASP A 78 -6.52 17.59 -12.12
N ASN A 79 -7.58 17.42 -11.31
CA ASN A 79 -8.94 17.79 -11.70
C ASN A 79 -9.64 18.73 -10.70
N GLY A 80 -8.96 19.12 -9.61
CA GLY A 80 -9.42 20.13 -8.66
C GLY A 80 -10.47 19.68 -7.64
N PRO A 81 -11.16 20.66 -7.02
CA PRO A 81 -12.00 20.48 -5.83
C PRO A 81 -13.09 19.42 -5.93
N ALA A 82 -13.69 19.24 -7.12
CA ALA A 82 -14.77 18.26 -7.33
C ALA A 82 -14.33 16.82 -6.97
N TYR A 83 -13.04 16.52 -7.03
CA TYR A 83 -12.46 15.20 -6.68
C TYR A 83 -11.96 15.13 -5.24
N SER A 84 -11.90 16.23 -4.51
CA SER A 84 -11.37 16.28 -3.15
C SER A 84 -12.25 15.58 -2.13
N ARG A 85 -13.59 15.63 -2.28
CA ARG A 85 -14.53 15.00 -1.35
C ARG A 85 -14.27 13.51 -1.15
N GLY A 86 -14.09 12.78 -2.25
CA GLY A 86 -13.78 11.35 -2.20
C GLY A 86 -12.47 11.07 -1.48
N TRP A 87 -11.45 11.89 -1.71
CA TRP A 87 -10.16 11.78 -1.04
C TRP A 87 -10.27 12.11 0.46
N ARG A 88 -10.93 13.20 0.85
CA ARG A 88 -11.19 13.56 2.26
C ARG A 88 -11.90 12.44 3.00
N TYR A 89 -12.99 11.91 2.43
CA TYR A 89 -13.76 10.81 3.01
C TYR A 89 -12.89 9.56 3.30
N ASN A 90 -11.85 9.36 2.51
CA ASN A 90 -10.90 8.25 2.67
C ASN A 90 -9.70 8.58 3.54
N GLY A 91 -9.67 9.74 4.21
CA GLY A 91 -8.63 10.09 5.17
C GLY A 91 -7.56 11.05 4.64
N GLY A 92 -7.82 11.75 3.54
CA GLY A 92 -6.92 12.73 2.93
C GLY A 92 -6.57 13.90 3.84
N ASP A 93 -7.46 14.26 4.79
CA ASP A 93 -7.18 15.29 5.80
C ASP A 93 -5.90 15.00 6.59
N ALA A 94 -5.62 13.72 6.91
CA ALA A 94 -4.40 13.32 7.60
C ALA A 94 -3.15 13.58 6.73
N THR A 95 -3.24 13.33 5.43
CA THR A 95 -2.17 13.65 4.49
C THR A 95 -1.94 15.15 4.43
N VAL A 96 -2.97 15.96 4.20
CA VAL A 96 -2.87 17.43 4.19
C VAL A 96 -2.23 17.95 5.48
N ALA A 97 -2.65 17.42 6.64
CA ALA A 97 -2.07 17.78 7.93
C ALA A 97 -0.59 17.44 8.03
N SER A 98 -0.17 16.25 7.60
CA SER A 98 1.23 15.80 7.66
C SER A 98 2.17 16.61 6.75
N TYR A 99 1.61 17.16 5.65
CA TYR A 99 2.35 18.04 4.76
C TYR A 99 2.38 19.51 5.22
N GLY A 100 1.64 19.86 6.28
CA GLY A 100 1.56 21.23 6.79
C GLY A 100 0.72 22.15 5.92
N LEU A 101 -0.22 21.60 5.17
CA LEU A 101 -1.05 22.30 4.18
C LEU A 101 -2.52 22.46 4.64
N GLN A 102 -2.77 22.59 5.96
CA GLN A 102 -4.12 22.86 6.47
C GLN A 102 -4.55 24.29 6.16
N GLY A 103 -5.86 24.55 6.20
CA GLY A 103 -6.44 25.88 6.02
C GLY A 103 -6.88 26.18 4.57
N TYR A 104 -6.87 25.16 3.72
CA TYR A 104 -7.33 25.24 2.33
C TYR A 104 -8.58 24.41 2.09
N GLU A 105 -9.43 24.29 3.12
CA GLU A 105 -10.70 23.58 3.09
C GLU A 105 -11.86 24.57 3.00
N TYR A 106 -12.96 24.13 2.39
CA TYR A 106 -14.24 24.84 2.40
C TYR A 106 -15.39 23.82 2.44
N GLU A 107 -16.58 24.29 2.82
CA GLU A 107 -17.83 23.52 2.71
C GLU A 107 -18.67 24.07 1.57
N ASP A 108 -19.30 23.19 0.81
CA ASP A 108 -20.27 23.58 -0.21
C ASP A 108 -21.66 23.86 0.41
N ASP A 109 -22.61 24.29 -0.41
CA ASP A 109 -23.98 24.64 0.03
C ASP A 109 -24.75 23.45 0.65
N GLU A 110 -24.29 22.22 0.39
CA GLU A 110 -24.85 20.98 0.95
C GLU A 110 -24.13 20.54 2.24
N GLY A 111 -23.11 21.28 2.68
CA GLY A 111 -22.32 21.01 3.88
C GLY A 111 -21.23 19.95 3.69
N TYR A 112 -20.86 19.63 2.44
CA TYR A 112 -19.75 18.72 2.18
C TYR A 112 -18.42 19.48 2.15
N GLY A 113 -17.44 18.93 2.83
CA GLY A 113 -16.10 19.50 2.87
C GLY A 113 -15.28 19.16 1.63
N HIS A 114 -14.62 20.19 1.09
CA HIS A 114 -13.74 20.11 -0.07
C HIS A 114 -12.37 20.74 0.23
N PHE A 115 -11.37 20.39 -0.59
CA PHE A 115 -10.11 21.12 -0.69
C PHE A 115 -10.13 22.09 -1.86
N THR A 116 -9.38 23.19 -1.75
CA THR A 116 -9.29 24.23 -2.77
C THR A 116 -8.29 23.89 -3.87
N ASP A 117 -8.40 24.57 -5.03
CA ASP A 117 -7.36 24.52 -6.09
C ASP A 117 -6.01 25.03 -5.60
N GLU A 118 -6.00 25.96 -4.64
CA GLU A 118 -4.77 26.48 -4.06
C GLU A 118 -4.01 25.37 -3.31
N LEU A 119 -4.71 24.47 -2.60
CA LEU A 119 -4.09 23.31 -1.97
C LEU A 119 -3.41 22.42 -3.01
N ALA A 120 -4.10 22.14 -4.14
CA ALA A 120 -3.52 21.30 -5.19
C ALA A 120 -2.27 21.94 -5.79
N THR A 121 -2.32 23.26 -6.07
CA THR A 121 -1.18 24.01 -6.59
C THR A 121 0.02 23.94 -5.63
N ARG A 122 -0.19 24.25 -4.36
CA ARG A 122 0.86 24.23 -3.34
C ARG A 122 1.43 22.85 -3.14
N PHE A 123 0.60 21.81 -3.13
CA PHE A 123 1.07 20.44 -2.99
C PHE A 123 2.03 20.07 -4.13
N ILE A 124 1.70 20.43 -5.37
CA ILE A 124 2.53 20.18 -6.56
C ILE A 124 3.85 20.97 -6.49
N GLU A 125 3.78 22.26 -6.13
CA GLU A 125 4.95 23.16 -6.12
C GLU A 125 5.92 22.86 -4.97
N GLU A 126 5.39 22.55 -3.79
CA GLU A 126 6.21 22.31 -2.59
C GLU A 126 6.74 20.86 -2.50
N HIS A 127 6.05 19.91 -3.15
CA HIS A 127 6.40 18.47 -3.09
C HIS A 127 6.47 17.78 -4.47
N PRO A 128 7.17 18.37 -5.46
CA PRO A 128 7.18 17.88 -6.84
C PRO A 128 7.74 16.46 -6.97
N THR A 129 8.69 16.08 -6.11
CA THR A 129 9.29 14.73 -6.14
C THR A 129 8.28 13.67 -5.72
N HIS A 130 7.50 13.92 -4.65
CA HIS A 130 6.46 12.98 -4.21
C HIS A 130 5.39 12.81 -5.29
N VAL A 131 4.91 13.92 -5.88
CA VAL A 131 3.95 13.87 -6.99
C VAL A 131 4.50 13.08 -8.18
N ALA A 132 5.76 13.28 -8.52
CA ALA A 132 6.41 12.55 -9.62
C ALA A 132 6.54 11.04 -9.32
N ILE A 133 6.82 10.65 -8.08
CA ILE A 133 6.84 9.25 -7.64
C ILE A 133 5.46 8.63 -7.77
N LEU A 134 4.41 9.29 -7.26
CA LEU A 134 3.03 8.80 -7.33
C LEU A 134 2.57 8.63 -8.78
N ARG A 135 2.89 9.56 -9.68
CA ARG A 135 2.56 9.48 -11.12
C ARG A 135 3.29 8.37 -11.86
N LYS A 136 4.46 7.95 -11.36
CA LYS A 136 5.26 6.86 -11.94
C LYS A 136 4.97 5.49 -11.32
N ALA A 137 4.12 5.44 -10.30
CA ALA A 137 3.74 4.19 -9.65
C ALA A 137 3.15 3.20 -10.67
N LEU A 138 3.53 1.94 -10.53
CA LEU A 138 3.15 0.88 -11.46
C LEU A 138 1.74 0.35 -11.13
N PRO A 139 0.99 -0.16 -12.12
CA PRO A 139 -0.27 -0.84 -11.83
C PRO A 139 -0.06 -2.20 -11.14
N CYS A 140 1.03 -2.88 -11.45
CA CYS A 140 1.42 -4.19 -10.91
C CYS A 140 2.90 -4.47 -11.20
N LEU A 141 3.42 -5.55 -10.60
CA LEU A 141 4.73 -6.11 -10.94
C LEU A 141 4.61 -7.62 -11.11
N GLN A 142 5.12 -8.17 -12.20
CA GLN A 142 5.21 -9.61 -12.41
C GLN A 142 6.64 -10.13 -12.22
N THR A 143 6.76 -11.29 -11.59
CA THR A 143 7.95 -12.15 -11.60
C THR A 143 7.59 -13.51 -12.20
N GLU A 144 8.49 -14.46 -12.17
CA GLU A 144 8.23 -15.82 -12.66
C GLU A 144 7.02 -16.44 -11.95
N ASP A 145 7.01 -16.43 -10.60
CA ASP A 145 6.02 -17.13 -9.78
C ASP A 145 4.99 -16.22 -9.11
N HIS A 146 5.23 -14.90 -9.05
CA HIS A 146 4.41 -13.97 -8.29
C HIS A 146 3.87 -12.83 -9.15
N PHE A 147 2.67 -12.38 -8.79
CA PHE A 147 2.03 -11.16 -9.31
C PHE A 147 1.72 -10.24 -8.15
N PHE A 148 2.42 -9.10 -8.08
CA PHE A 148 2.22 -8.09 -7.05
C PHE A 148 1.24 -7.03 -7.55
N VAL A 149 0.22 -6.75 -6.77
CA VAL A 149 -0.87 -5.83 -7.12
C VAL A 149 -1.41 -5.18 -5.86
N HIS A 150 -2.02 -3.99 -5.96
CA HIS A 150 -2.58 -3.35 -4.77
C HIS A 150 -3.81 -4.09 -4.26
N ALA A 151 -4.93 -4.13 -5.00
CA ALA A 151 -6.18 -4.69 -4.49
C ALA A 151 -6.47 -6.11 -5.00
N GLY A 152 -6.36 -6.35 -6.29
CA GLY A 152 -6.70 -7.67 -6.82
C GLY A 152 -6.72 -7.76 -8.33
N ILE A 153 -7.20 -8.90 -8.80
CA ILE A 153 -7.35 -9.24 -10.23
C ILE A 153 -8.71 -9.89 -10.47
N VAL A 154 -9.11 -10.00 -11.74
CA VAL A 154 -10.24 -10.83 -12.18
C VAL A 154 -9.70 -12.22 -12.53
N PRO A 155 -10.00 -13.27 -11.75
CA PRO A 155 -9.62 -14.63 -12.10
C PRO A 155 -10.19 -15.06 -13.45
N GLY A 156 -9.36 -15.75 -14.25
CA GLY A 156 -9.75 -16.16 -15.60
C GLY A 156 -9.44 -15.16 -16.71
N VAL A 157 -9.11 -13.91 -16.37
CA VAL A 157 -8.53 -12.92 -17.29
C VAL A 157 -7.02 -13.04 -17.27
N SER A 158 -6.36 -12.90 -18.43
CA SER A 158 -4.90 -12.87 -18.54
C SER A 158 -4.30 -11.80 -17.62
N LEU A 159 -3.17 -12.09 -16.96
CA LEU A 159 -2.50 -11.14 -16.06
C LEU A 159 -2.05 -9.87 -16.79
N ASP A 160 -1.79 -9.95 -18.10
CA ASP A 160 -1.40 -8.80 -18.92
C ASP A 160 -2.60 -7.97 -19.42
N GLU A 161 -3.83 -8.48 -19.24
CA GLU A 161 -5.08 -7.85 -19.68
C GLU A 161 -5.96 -7.39 -18.50
N GLN A 162 -5.40 -7.36 -17.29
CA GLN A 162 -6.13 -6.92 -16.09
C GLN A 162 -6.47 -5.43 -16.17
N ASP A 163 -7.70 -5.09 -15.79
CA ASP A 163 -8.15 -3.69 -15.71
C ASP A 163 -7.42 -2.95 -14.56
N PRO A 164 -6.72 -1.83 -14.84
CA PRO A 164 -6.05 -1.02 -13.84
C PRO A 164 -6.96 -0.53 -12.70
N TYR A 165 -8.25 -0.28 -12.97
CA TYR A 165 -9.22 0.08 -11.94
C TYR A 165 -9.48 -1.09 -10.98
N ILE A 166 -9.66 -2.31 -11.52
CA ILE A 166 -9.82 -3.52 -10.70
C ILE A 166 -8.58 -3.73 -9.84
N MET A 167 -7.39 -3.62 -10.42
CA MET A 167 -6.14 -3.80 -9.71
C MET A 167 -5.97 -2.85 -8.52
N ARG A 168 -6.56 -1.65 -8.57
CA ARG A 168 -6.47 -0.65 -7.47
C ARG A 168 -7.65 -0.65 -6.51
N TRP A 169 -8.86 -1.04 -6.96
CA TRP A 169 -10.09 -0.80 -6.19
C TRP A 169 -10.87 -2.05 -5.79
N LYS A 170 -10.64 -3.19 -6.45
CA LYS A 170 -11.54 -4.33 -6.35
C LYS A 170 -10.82 -5.60 -5.90
N SER A 171 -10.79 -5.81 -4.59
CA SER A 171 -10.24 -7.06 -4.03
C SER A 171 -11.22 -8.25 -4.15
N ARG A 172 -12.54 -8.00 -4.13
CA ARG A 172 -13.55 -9.05 -4.04
C ARG A 172 -13.44 -10.17 -5.07
N PRO A 173 -13.18 -9.90 -6.37
CA PRO A 173 -13.03 -10.98 -7.34
C PRO A 173 -11.89 -11.95 -7.00
N LEU A 174 -10.76 -11.41 -6.48
CA LEU A 174 -9.62 -12.21 -6.05
C LEU A 174 -9.88 -12.91 -4.72
N VAL A 175 -10.34 -12.18 -3.69
CA VAL A 175 -10.46 -12.73 -2.33
C VAL A 175 -11.53 -13.80 -2.22
N SER A 176 -12.57 -13.75 -3.06
CA SER A 176 -13.61 -14.79 -3.13
C SER A 176 -13.26 -15.97 -4.05
N HIS A 177 -12.13 -15.91 -4.77
CA HIS A 177 -11.74 -16.96 -5.70
C HIS A 177 -11.18 -18.19 -4.96
N THR A 178 -11.66 -19.37 -5.33
CA THR A 178 -11.28 -20.67 -4.74
C THR A 178 -10.50 -21.57 -5.70
N GLY A 179 -10.00 -21.02 -6.78
CA GLY A 179 -9.32 -21.77 -7.84
C GLY A 179 -7.81 -21.61 -7.82
N HIS A 180 -7.18 -22.24 -8.80
CA HIS A 180 -5.78 -22.03 -9.10
C HIS A 180 -5.62 -20.77 -9.95
N LEU A 181 -4.58 -19.99 -9.67
CA LEU A 181 -4.17 -18.85 -10.50
C LEU A 181 -2.81 -19.15 -11.14
N PRO A 182 -2.50 -18.51 -12.29
CA PRO A 182 -1.23 -18.74 -12.99
C PRO A 182 0.01 -18.42 -12.15
N LYS A 183 -0.12 -17.46 -11.22
CA LYS A 183 0.92 -17.04 -10.29
C LYS A 183 0.32 -16.83 -8.90
N ILE A 184 1.17 -16.81 -7.88
CA ILE A 184 0.76 -16.38 -6.53
C ILE A 184 0.54 -14.87 -6.55
N VAL A 185 -0.68 -14.44 -6.26
CA VAL A 185 -1.04 -13.01 -6.20
C VAL A 185 -0.75 -12.48 -4.81
N VAL A 186 0.18 -11.53 -4.71
CA VAL A 186 0.52 -10.84 -3.45
C VAL A 186 -0.15 -9.47 -3.46
N HIS A 187 -1.00 -9.20 -2.46
CA HIS A 187 -1.84 -8.00 -2.46
C HIS A 187 -1.96 -7.33 -1.08
N GLY A 188 -2.34 -6.05 -1.11
CA GLY A 188 -2.76 -5.21 0.00
C GLY A 188 -4.28 -4.98 0.02
N HIS A 189 -4.71 -3.74 0.32
CA HIS A 189 -6.06 -3.18 0.22
C HIS A 189 -7.16 -3.87 1.04
N HIS A 190 -7.17 -5.16 1.06
CA HIS A 190 -8.13 -5.96 1.81
C HIS A 190 -7.53 -6.36 3.14
N ILE A 191 -7.94 -5.65 4.19
CA ILE A 191 -7.42 -5.88 5.53
C ILE A 191 -7.73 -7.30 5.98
N THR A 192 -6.69 -8.05 6.35
CA THR A 192 -6.83 -9.41 6.83
C THR A 192 -7.59 -9.45 8.15
N GLU A 193 -8.55 -10.36 8.30
CA GLU A 193 -9.38 -10.47 9.50
C GLU A 193 -8.56 -10.69 10.79
N SER A 194 -7.44 -11.40 10.66
CA SER A 194 -6.59 -11.76 11.80
C SER A 194 -5.56 -10.68 12.16
N HIS A 195 -5.44 -9.59 11.38
CA HIS A 195 -4.32 -8.65 11.46
C HIS A 195 -2.94 -9.34 11.44
N ARG A 196 -2.86 -10.43 10.66
CA ARG A 196 -1.66 -11.22 10.37
C ARG A 196 -1.62 -11.49 8.87
N PRO A 197 -0.45 -11.73 8.27
CA PRO A 197 -0.40 -12.15 6.87
C PRO A 197 -1.23 -13.41 6.66
N GLU A 198 -2.06 -13.43 5.61
CA GLU A 198 -2.93 -14.54 5.28
C GLU A 198 -2.49 -15.19 3.98
N VAL A 199 -2.20 -16.50 4.03
CA VAL A 199 -1.75 -17.29 2.89
C VAL A 199 -2.85 -18.26 2.47
N PHE A 200 -3.26 -18.15 1.22
CA PHE A 200 -4.16 -19.06 0.53
C PHE A 200 -3.39 -19.81 -0.57
N LYS A 201 -4.04 -20.74 -1.24
CA LYS A 201 -3.42 -21.57 -2.27
C LYS A 201 -2.77 -20.76 -3.41
N SER A 202 -3.39 -19.65 -3.82
CA SER A 202 -2.94 -18.85 -4.97
C SER A 202 -2.82 -17.36 -4.69
N ARG A 203 -2.96 -16.92 -3.41
CA ARG A 203 -2.81 -15.52 -3.03
C ARG A 203 -2.25 -15.34 -1.62
N VAL A 204 -1.67 -14.20 -1.39
CA VAL A 204 -1.17 -13.76 -0.07
C VAL A 204 -1.67 -12.34 0.19
N GLY A 205 -2.42 -12.15 1.27
CA GLY A 205 -2.84 -10.84 1.77
C GLY A 205 -1.86 -10.29 2.80
N LEU A 206 -1.36 -9.07 2.58
CA LEU A 206 -0.38 -8.41 3.45
C LEU A 206 -0.92 -7.17 4.17
N ASP A 207 -2.11 -6.68 3.81
CA ASP A 207 -2.69 -5.56 4.52
C ASP A 207 -3.18 -6.01 5.90
N THR A 208 -2.48 -5.61 6.93
CA THR A 208 -2.81 -5.90 8.33
C THR A 208 -3.43 -4.72 9.06
N GLY A 209 -3.80 -3.65 8.31
CA GLY A 209 -4.45 -2.46 8.83
C GLY A 209 -3.50 -1.59 9.66
N ALA A 210 -2.31 -1.29 9.16
CA ALA A 210 -1.23 -0.65 9.92
C ALA A 210 -1.68 0.60 10.70
N TYR A 211 -2.57 1.43 10.11
CA TYR A 211 -3.02 2.69 10.70
C TYR A 211 -3.85 2.53 12.01
N TYR A 212 -4.47 1.37 12.24
CA TYR A 212 -5.25 1.12 13.45
C TYR A 212 -4.79 -0.11 14.26
N SER A 213 -4.20 -1.12 13.58
CA SER A 213 -3.71 -2.33 14.25
C SER A 213 -2.33 -2.16 14.87
N ASN A 214 -1.61 -1.08 14.49
CA ASN A 214 -0.19 -0.87 14.80
C ASN A 214 0.73 -2.00 14.30
N LYS A 215 0.39 -2.62 13.15
CA LYS A 215 1.16 -3.70 12.53
C LYS A 215 1.32 -3.46 11.05
N LEU A 216 2.55 -3.26 10.59
CA LEU A 216 2.91 -3.20 9.18
C LEU A 216 3.59 -4.52 8.79
N THR A 217 3.06 -5.17 7.76
CA THR A 217 3.51 -6.50 7.34
C THR A 217 4.30 -6.44 6.04
N ALA A 218 5.37 -7.23 6.00
CA ALA A 218 6.14 -7.51 4.79
C ALA A 218 6.32 -9.00 4.55
N MET A 219 6.52 -9.37 3.28
CA MET A 219 6.81 -10.72 2.82
C MET A 219 8.12 -10.72 2.04
N LEU A 220 9.12 -11.42 2.53
CA LEU A 220 10.32 -11.74 1.75
C LEU A 220 10.02 -12.92 0.83
N VAL A 221 10.24 -12.70 -0.46
CA VAL A 221 10.18 -13.70 -1.52
C VAL A 221 11.60 -13.97 -1.99
N PRO A 222 12.21 -15.11 -1.56
CA PRO A 222 13.55 -15.48 -2.02
C PRO A 222 13.56 -15.83 -3.51
N ASP A 223 14.59 -15.42 -4.22
CA ASP A 223 14.79 -15.77 -5.64
C ASP A 223 15.25 -17.23 -5.84
N THR A 224 15.59 -17.90 -4.75
CA THR A 224 15.98 -19.33 -4.73
C THR A 224 14.80 -20.29 -4.81
N GLY A 225 13.56 -19.78 -4.77
CA GLY A 225 12.36 -20.60 -4.64
C GLY A 225 12.12 -21.19 -3.24
N ALA A 226 12.88 -20.73 -2.24
CA ALA A 226 12.63 -21.10 -0.85
C ALA A 226 11.29 -20.54 -0.35
N ALA A 227 10.76 -21.10 0.73
CA ALA A 227 9.51 -20.61 1.33
C ALA A 227 9.62 -19.14 1.73
N PRO A 228 8.55 -18.33 1.54
CA PRO A 228 8.56 -16.93 1.92
C PRO A 228 8.63 -16.77 3.44
N ILE A 229 9.26 -15.66 3.87
CA ILE A 229 9.35 -15.26 5.27
C ILE A 229 8.48 -14.00 5.48
N PHE A 230 7.72 -13.96 6.56
CA PHE A 230 6.86 -12.85 6.90
C PHE A 230 7.44 -12.05 8.07
N LEU A 231 7.54 -10.74 7.89
CA LEU A 231 8.01 -9.79 8.88
C LEU A 231 6.86 -8.87 9.29
N VAL A 232 6.76 -8.58 10.57
CA VAL A 232 5.82 -7.58 11.09
C VAL A 232 6.59 -6.56 11.92
N SER A 233 6.53 -5.30 11.49
CA SER A 233 6.86 -4.15 12.32
C SER A 233 5.65 -3.80 13.16
N SER A 234 5.80 -3.73 14.47
CA SER A 234 4.70 -3.43 15.40
C SER A 234 5.15 -2.49 16.51
N GLY A 235 4.22 -1.68 17.01
CA GLY A 235 4.42 -0.73 18.09
C GLY A 235 3.52 0.50 17.95
N ALA A 236 3.40 1.25 19.03
CA ALA A 236 2.71 2.53 19.10
C ALA A 236 3.64 3.56 19.75
N LYS A 237 3.27 4.84 19.72
CA LYS A 237 4.10 5.97 20.14
C LYS A 237 4.75 5.81 21.54
N ASP A 238 4.08 5.08 22.44
CA ASP A 238 4.54 4.85 23.82
C ASP A 238 4.96 3.39 24.08
N GLU A 239 5.11 2.58 23.03
CA GLU A 239 5.51 1.19 23.11
C GLU A 239 6.85 0.94 22.43
N VAL A 240 7.50 -0.16 22.80
CA VAL A 240 8.74 -0.58 22.13
C VAL A 240 8.42 -1.10 20.73
N TYR A 241 8.91 -0.41 19.71
CA TYR A 241 8.83 -0.91 18.32
C TYR A 241 9.68 -2.17 18.16
N ALA A 242 9.11 -3.16 17.48
CA ALA A 242 9.81 -4.39 17.18
C ALA A 242 9.48 -4.89 15.77
N VAL A 243 10.52 -5.36 15.05
CA VAL A 243 10.34 -6.15 13.84
C VAL A 243 10.57 -7.61 14.18
N LYS A 244 9.58 -8.45 13.86
CA LYS A 244 9.63 -9.89 14.16
C LYS A 244 9.25 -10.70 12.94
N GLU A 245 9.91 -11.85 12.78
CA GLU A 245 9.40 -12.89 11.91
C GLU A 245 8.13 -13.50 12.53
N VAL A 246 7.11 -13.69 11.71
CA VAL A 246 5.84 -14.25 12.15
C VAL A 246 5.39 -15.39 11.26
N GLN A 247 4.64 -16.34 11.83
CA GLN A 247 3.99 -17.35 11.02
C GLN A 247 2.70 -16.78 10.43
N PRO A 248 2.44 -16.93 9.12
CA PRO A 248 1.21 -16.49 8.49
C PRO A 248 0.04 -17.35 8.96
N ARG A 249 -1.16 -16.82 8.81
CA ARG A 249 -2.38 -17.63 8.89
C ARG A 249 -2.58 -18.34 7.56
N VAL A 250 -2.39 -19.65 7.52
CA VAL A 250 -2.64 -20.46 6.33
C VAL A 250 -4.13 -20.83 6.30
N LEU A 251 -4.79 -20.47 5.23
CA LEU A 251 -6.24 -20.63 5.05
C LEU A 251 -6.52 -21.54 3.85
N SER A 252 -7.50 -22.43 4.01
CA SER A 252 -8.04 -23.22 2.89
C SER A 252 -9.16 -22.44 2.20
N ASP A 253 -9.39 -22.74 0.92
CA ASP A 253 -10.47 -22.13 0.13
C ASP A 253 -11.88 -22.32 0.76
N LYS A 254 -12.02 -23.26 1.69
CA LYS A 254 -13.29 -23.49 2.45
C LYS A 254 -13.65 -22.33 3.38
N HIS A 255 -12.71 -21.50 3.78
CA HIS A 255 -12.98 -20.34 4.64
C HIS A 255 -13.57 -19.15 3.87
N LEU A 256 -13.63 -19.19 2.55
CA LEU A 256 -14.11 -18.11 1.67
C LEU A 256 -15.65 -18.13 1.47
N VAL A 257 -16.34 -19.14 1.95
CA VAL A 257 -17.81 -19.35 1.71
C VAL A 257 -18.68 -18.58 2.71
N ALA A 258 -18.12 -17.85 3.66
CA ALA A 258 -18.86 -17.21 4.77
C ALA A 258 -18.84 -15.66 4.74
N VAL A 259 -18.54 -15.02 3.60
CA VAL A 259 -18.55 -13.52 3.50
C VAL A 259 -19.55 -13.05 2.46
#